data_590d5705bcdac20bc73be030f1b03128
#
_entry.id   590d5705bcdac20bc73be030f1b03128
#
_cell.length_a   1.000
_cell.length_b   1.000
_cell.length_c   1.000
_cell.angle_alpha   90.00
_cell.angle_beta   90.00
_cell.angle_gamma   90.00
#
_symmetry.space_group_name_H-M   'P 1'
#
loop_
_entity.id
_entity.type
_entity.pdbx_description
1 polymer ?
#
loop_
_entity_poly.entity_id
_entity_poly.type
_entity_poly.pdbx_seq_one_letter_code
_entity_poly.pdbx_strand_id
1 'polypeptide(L)'
;MGLGENIQYLRKVNGITQEELAERLSVSRQTISKWEMGQAYPEIPKLIIMGDLFHCKVDELLKKDMEKVLEVYSEIKIKTIGKLRMGRYVIISPNPEDDVNAYMKQWAEKSGLYDVPGYKPKLIGWDFPFVSLEQQNRFGLSGYVAAYILPDGFEPKCCGVEIVSQDSADYAYITIRDPFQKAFETIPGAYKRIIEYLGANGFKENLNGSFMACFEYVYKKDGVTFMEVYIHVDSVGHANLFTPLSLR
;
A
#
# COMPACT_ATOMS: atom_id res chain seq x y z
N MET A 1 -8.44 3.86 22.74
CA MET A 1 -9.50 4.88 22.54
C MET A 1 -10.88 4.23 22.44
N GLY A 2 -11.95 4.89 22.94
CA GLY A 2 -13.33 4.45 22.71
C GLY A 2 -13.88 4.95 21.37
N LEU A 3 -15.07 4.48 21.00
CA LEU A 3 -15.70 4.84 19.71
C LEU A 3 -15.81 6.37 19.52
N GLY A 4 -16.24 7.12 20.55
CA GLY A 4 -16.38 8.57 20.47
C GLY A 4 -15.05 9.28 20.21
N GLU A 5 -14.00 8.86 20.90
CA GLU A 5 -12.64 9.37 20.70
C GLU A 5 -12.13 9.05 19.29
N ASN A 6 -12.41 7.85 18.77
CA ASN A 6 -12.08 7.46 17.41
C ASN A 6 -12.78 8.34 16.38
N ILE A 7 -14.08 8.61 16.55
CA ILE A 7 -14.85 9.49 15.65
C ILE A 7 -14.24 10.90 15.68
N GLN A 8 -13.96 11.45 16.86
CA GLN A 8 -13.36 12.78 17.02
C GLN A 8 -11.97 12.84 16.35
N TYR A 9 -11.14 11.84 16.58
CA TYR A 9 -9.80 11.75 16.02
C TYR A 9 -9.83 11.70 14.48
N LEU A 10 -10.60 10.77 13.90
CA LEU A 10 -10.73 10.62 12.45
C LEU A 10 -11.29 11.89 11.80
N ARG A 11 -12.29 12.52 12.40
CA ARG A 11 -12.82 13.78 11.91
C ARG A 11 -11.74 14.88 11.86
N LYS A 12 -10.98 15.05 12.94
CA LYS A 12 -9.90 16.06 13.03
C LYS A 12 -8.78 15.81 12.02
N VAL A 13 -8.34 14.57 11.88
CA VAL A 13 -7.27 14.19 10.92
C VAL A 13 -7.71 14.46 9.48
N ASN A 14 -9.00 14.24 9.18
CA ASN A 14 -9.57 14.53 7.85
C ASN A 14 -9.95 16.02 7.66
N GLY A 15 -9.65 16.91 8.63
CA GLY A 15 -9.94 18.34 8.52
C GLY A 15 -11.43 18.67 8.52
N ILE A 16 -12.31 17.77 8.97
CA ILE A 16 -13.78 17.91 8.94
C ILE A 16 -14.27 18.53 10.25
N THR A 17 -15.12 19.54 10.19
CA THR A 17 -15.80 20.12 11.35
C THR A 17 -16.95 19.23 11.87
N GLN A 18 -17.43 19.44 13.10
CA GLN A 18 -18.60 18.73 13.59
C GLN A 18 -19.85 18.99 12.76
N GLU A 19 -19.99 20.22 12.22
CA GLU A 19 -21.06 20.63 11.32
C GLU A 19 -21.02 19.84 10.01
N GLU A 20 -19.86 19.79 9.34
CA GLU A 20 -19.68 19.06 8.09
C GLU A 20 -19.91 17.56 8.26
N LEU A 21 -19.44 16.97 9.35
CA LEU A 21 -19.70 15.55 9.65
C LEU A 21 -21.20 15.31 9.88
N ALA A 22 -21.88 16.24 10.57
CA ALA A 22 -23.31 16.16 10.82
C ALA A 22 -24.13 16.21 9.53
N GLU A 23 -23.79 17.11 8.59
CA GLU A 23 -24.39 17.18 7.26
C GLU A 23 -24.21 15.89 6.47
N ARG A 24 -22.98 15.35 6.40
CA ARG A 24 -22.69 14.11 5.68
C ARG A 24 -23.44 12.90 6.25
N LEU A 25 -23.68 12.90 7.54
CA LEU A 25 -24.41 11.83 8.25
C LEU A 25 -25.91 12.13 8.39
N SER A 26 -26.41 13.28 7.91
CA SER A 26 -27.79 13.71 8.05
C SER A 26 -28.28 13.65 9.51
N VAL A 27 -27.51 14.25 10.41
CA VAL A 27 -27.81 14.39 11.84
C VAL A 27 -27.52 15.83 12.33
N SER A 28 -27.89 16.15 13.57
CA SER A 28 -27.53 17.46 14.14
C SER A 28 -26.06 17.50 14.60
N ARG A 29 -25.43 18.69 14.59
CA ARG A 29 -24.13 18.90 15.22
C ARG A 29 -24.08 18.42 16.67
N GLN A 30 -25.17 18.65 17.43
CA GLN A 30 -25.26 18.19 18.81
C GLN A 30 -25.19 16.68 18.93
N THR A 31 -25.74 15.94 17.95
CA THR A 31 -25.64 14.48 17.89
C THR A 31 -24.19 14.05 17.73
N ILE A 32 -23.44 14.66 16.80
CA ILE A 32 -22.00 14.39 16.65
C ILE A 32 -21.25 14.66 17.94
N SER A 33 -21.49 15.82 18.58
CA SER A 33 -20.86 16.16 19.85
C SER A 33 -21.12 15.11 20.94
N LYS A 34 -22.36 14.62 21.06
CA LYS A 34 -22.71 13.56 22.02
C LYS A 34 -22.01 12.25 21.73
N TRP A 35 -21.86 11.88 20.45
CA TRP A 35 -21.13 10.68 20.06
C TRP A 35 -19.63 10.79 20.39
N GLU A 36 -19.02 11.94 20.06
CA GLU A 36 -17.59 12.18 20.36
C GLU A 36 -17.30 12.20 21.87
N MET A 37 -18.27 12.66 22.69
CA MET A 37 -18.17 12.62 24.15
C MET A 37 -18.56 11.30 24.79
N GLY A 38 -18.97 10.27 24.00
CA GLY A 38 -19.42 8.99 24.51
C GLY A 38 -20.76 9.03 25.26
N GLN A 39 -21.54 10.11 25.11
CA GLN A 39 -22.86 10.28 25.74
C GLN A 39 -23.99 9.60 24.96
N ALA A 40 -23.74 9.24 23.71
CA ALA A 40 -24.65 8.49 22.86
C ALA A 40 -23.83 7.67 21.84
N TYR A 41 -24.49 6.71 21.20
CA TYR A 41 -23.88 5.89 20.18
C TYR A 41 -24.55 6.09 18.82
N PRO A 42 -23.79 6.10 17.72
CA PRO A 42 -24.36 6.09 16.37
C PRO A 42 -25.13 4.79 16.11
N GLU A 43 -26.20 4.89 15.35
CA GLU A 43 -26.87 3.72 14.78
C GLU A 43 -25.99 3.03 13.72
N ILE A 44 -26.20 1.72 13.51
CA ILE A 44 -25.41 0.91 12.57
C ILE A 44 -25.29 1.55 11.17
N PRO A 45 -26.37 2.08 10.56
CA PRO A 45 -26.25 2.74 9.25
C PRO A 45 -25.29 3.93 9.26
N LYS A 46 -25.21 4.69 10.36
CA LYS A 46 -24.28 5.82 10.48
C LYS A 46 -22.84 5.37 10.66
N LEU A 47 -22.63 4.24 11.35
CA LEU A 47 -21.31 3.62 11.49
C LEU A 47 -20.78 3.14 10.13
N ILE A 48 -21.65 2.58 9.28
CA ILE A 48 -21.29 2.17 7.91
C ILE A 48 -20.85 3.38 7.09
N ILE A 49 -21.65 4.46 7.09
CA ILE A 49 -21.31 5.70 6.36
C ILE A 49 -20.00 6.31 6.88
N MET A 50 -19.76 6.27 8.21
CA MET A 50 -18.49 6.72 8.78
C MET A 50 -17.32 5.83 8.36
N GLY A 51 -17.52 4.52 8.28
CA GLY A 51 -16.51 3.58 7.77
C GLY A 51 -16.07 3.94 6.35
N ASP A 52 -17.04 4.19 5.47
CA ASP A 52 -16.78 4.62 4.08
C ASP A 52 -16.12 6.00 4.04
N LEU A 53 -16.64 6.96 4.82
CA LEU A 53 -16.14 8.34 4.86
C LEU A 53 -14.69 8.42 5.35
N PHE A 54 -14.32 7.63 6.35
CA PHE A 54 -13.01 7.62 6.97
C PHE A 54 -12.10 6.50 6.42
N HIS A 55 -12.55 5.77 5.40
CA HIS A 55 -11.83 4.64 4.80
C HIS A 55 -11.33 3.62 5.82
N CYS A 56 -12.16 3.29 6.80
CA CYS A 56 -11.87 2.30 7.82
C CYS A 56 -13.04 1.32 8.01
N LYS A 57 -12.75 0.13 8.53
CA LYS A 57 -13.81 -0.82 8.86
C LYS A 57 -14.58 -0.38 10.10
N VAL A 58 -15.89 -0.65 10.11
CA VAL A 58 -16.74 -0.45 11.28
C VAL A 58 -16.18 -1.19 12.52
N ASP A 59 -15.67 -2.42 12.32
CA ASP A 59 -15.01 -3.19 13.38
C ASP A 59 -13.75 -2.50 13.95
N GLU A 60 -12.97 -1.87 13.10
CA GLU A 60 -11.80 -1.08 13.53
C GLU A 60 -12.22 0.17 14.28
N LEU A 61 -13.22 0.89 13.76
CA LEU A 61 -13.78 2.07 14.41
C LEU A 61 -14.31 1.75 15.82
N LEU A 62 -14.89 0.57 16.01
CA LEU A 62 -15.45 0.12 17.28
C LEU A 62 -14.43 -0.44 18.27
N LYS A 63 -13.38 -1.14 17.80
CA LYS A 63 -12.51 -1.98 18.65
C LYS A 63 -11.07 -1.53 18.72
N LYS A 64 -10.58 -0.79 17.72
CA LYS A 64 -9.17 -0.37 17.65
C LYS A 64 -9.01 1.05 18.17
N ASP A 65 -7.79 1.37 18.53
CA ASP A 65 -7.33 2.74 18.77
C ASP A 65 -6.90 3.32 17.42
N MET A 66 -7.75 4.18 16.84
CA MET A 66 -7.56 4.70 15.48
C MET A 66 -6.34 5.63 15.36
N GLU A 67 -5.93 6.29 16.44
CA GLU A 67 -4.69 7.05 16.49
C GLU A 67 -3.48 6.14 16.23
N LYS A 68 -3.41 5.02 16.94
CA LYS A 68 -2.33 4.02 16.74
C LYS A 68 -2.38 3.35 15.38
N VAL A 69 -3.57 3.14 14.83
CA VAL A 69 -3.73 2.56 13.49
C VAL A 69 -3.19 3.50 12.42
N LEU A 70 -3.47 4.80 12.52
CA LEU A 70 -2.97 5.81 11.57
C LEU A 70 -1.49 6.17 11.80
N GLU A 71 -0.94 5.91 13.00
CA GLU A 71 0.52 6.01 13.21
C GLU A 71 1.29 4.95 12.43
N VAL A 72 0.68 3.77 12.20
CA VAL A 72 1.31 2.66 11.45
C VAL A 72 1.14 2.83 9.95
N TYR A 73 -0.01 3.30 9.48
CA TYR A 73 -0.34 3.39 8.05
C TYR A 73 -0.57 4.84 7.61
N SER A 74 -0.03 5.18 6.43
CA SER A 74 -0.42 6.43 5.76
C SER A 74 -1.82 6.33 5.15
N GLU A 75 -2.31 7.45 4.60
CA GLU A 75 -3.41 7.43 3.63
C GLU A 75 -3.01 6.63 2.37
N ILE A 76 -4.02 6.05 1.72
CA ILE A 76 -3.85 5.38 0.42
C ILE A 76 -3.90 6.45 -0.68
N LYS A 77 -2.94 6.39 -1.60
CA LYS A 77 -2.83 7.30 -2.73
C LYS A 77 -2.66 6.53 -4.03
N ILE A 78 -3.11 7.11 -5.13
CA ILE A 78 -2.81 6.63 -6.47
C ILE A 78 -1.59 7.40 -7.00
N LYS A 79 -0.65 6.68 -7.60
CA LYS A 79 0.58 7.24 -8.16
C LYS A 79 0.90 6.58 -9.48
N THR A 80 1.12 7.38 -10.50
CA THR A 80 1.69 6.91 -11.76
C THR A 80 3.18 6.65 -11.58
N ILE A 81 3.60 5.42 -11.83
CA ILE A 81 5.01 5.04 -11.93
C ILE A 81 5.34 5.04 -13.42
N GLY A 82 6.26 5.92 -13.81
CA GLY A 82 6.71 6.05 -15.20
C GLY A 82 7.37 4.77 -15.72
N LYS A 83 7.65 4.76 -17.03
CA LYS A 83 8.41 3.67 -17.63
C LYS A 83 9.70 3.44 -16.84
N LEU A 84 9.96 2.18 -16.51
CA LEU A 84 11.16 1.79 -15.77
C LEU A 84 11.80 0.55 -16.39
N ARG A 85 13.10 0.42 -16.16
CA ARG A 85 13.93 -0.74 -16.47
C ARG A 85 14.46 -1.30 -15.17
N MET A 86 14.45 -2.63 -15.00
CA MET A 86 14.90 -3.26 -13.77
C MET A 86 15.72 -4.52 -14.05
N GLY A 87 16.67 -4.81 -13.16
CA GLY A 87 17.33 -6.10 -13.08
C GLY A 87 16.70 -6.93 -11.98
N ARG A 88 16.06 -8.05 -12.31
CA ARG A 88 15.33 -8.89 -11.37
C ARG A 88 15.88 -10.29 -11.26
N TYR A 89 15.69 -10.91 -10.12
CA TYR A 89 15.99 -12.31 -9.88
C TYR A 89 14.93 -12.95 -8.98
N VAL A 90 14.75 -14.27 -9.12
CA VAL A 90 13.81 -15.08 -8.36
C VAL A 90 14.57 -16.14 -7.60
N ILE A 91 14.28 -16.29 -6.31
CA ILE A 91 14.74 -17.45 -5.53
C ILE A 91 13.53 -18.19 -4.96
N ILE A 92 13.58 -19.52 -5.02
CA ILE A 92 12.64 -20.42 -4.36
C ILE A 92 13.44 -21.16 -3.29
N SER A 93 13.13 -20.89 -2.02
CA SER A 93 13.83 -21.48 -0.86
C SER A 93 12.92 -21.43 0.37
N PRO A 94 13.35 -21.97 1.52
CA PRO A 94 12.64 -21.77 2.80
C PRO A 94 12.63 -20.32 3.30
N ASN A 95 13.62 -19.51 2.90
CA ASN A 95 13.72 -18.07 3.25
C ASN A 95 14.01 -17.21 2.00
N PRO A 96 13.12 -17.20 1.00
CA PRO A 96 13.43 -16.68 -0.33
C PRO A 96 13.66 -15.17 -0.36
N GLU A 97 13.02 -14.40 0.53
CA GLU A 97 13.19 -12.95 0.61
C GLU A 97 14.63 -12.60 1.04
N ASP A 98 15.12 -13.20 2.13
CA ASP A 98 16.49 -12.97 2.61
C ASP A 98 17.53 -13.43 1.57
N ASP A 99 17.31 -14.61 1.00
CA ASP A 99 18.23 -15.20 0.04
C ASP A 99 18.34 -14.36 -1.24
N VAL A 100 17.20 -13.92 -1.81
CA VAL A 100 17.22 -13.10 -3.03
C VAL A 100 17.73 -11.70 -2.78
N ASN A 101 17.42 -11.10 -1.64
CA ASN A 101 17.93 -9.78 -1.26
C ASN A 101 19.46 -9.81 -1.09
N ALA A 102 20.00 -10.86 -0.47
CA ALA A 102 21.45 -11.06 -0.35
C ALA A 102 22.11 -11.24 -1.74
N TYR A 103 21.51 -12.06 -2.60
CA TYR A 103 21.98 -12.25 -3.98
C TYR A 103 21.98 -10.94 -4.78
N MET A 104 20.87 -10.21 -4.77
CA MET A 104 20.71 -8.96 -5.51
C MET A 104 21.68 -7.88 -5.03
N LYS A 105 21.97 -7.82 -3.72
CA LYS A 105 22.96 -6.90 -3.18
C LYS A 105 24.36 -7.19 -3.73
N GLN A 106 24.77 -8.46 -3.75
CA GLN A 106 26.05 -8.86 -4.34
C GLN A 106 26.13 -8.57 -5.85
N TRP A 107 25.02 -8.80 -6.56
CA TRP A 107 24.93 -8.47 -7.98
C TRP A 107 25.07 -6.96 -8.19
N ALA A 108 24.39 -6.11 -7.42
CA ALA A 108 24.45 -4.66 -7.53
C ALA A 108 25.87 -4.13 -7.32
N GLU A 109 26.62 -4.70 -6.37
CA GLU A 109 28.03 -4.39 -6.14
C GLU A 109 28.88 -4.75 -7.37
N LYS A 110 28.75 -5.97 -7.90
CA LYS A 110 29.53 -6.47 -9.04
C LYS A 110 29.15 -5.80 -10.35
N SER A 111 27.89 -5.43 -10.51
CA SER A 111 27.38 -4.77 -11.74
C SER A 111 27.84 -3.32 -11.89
N GLY A 112 28.32 -2.69 -10.80
CA GLY A 112 28.66 -1.28 -10.76
C GLY A 112 27.46 -0.37 -10.52
N LEU A 113 26.31 -0.91 -10.09
CA LEU A 113 25.10 -0.11 -9.85
C LEU A 113 25.30 0.91 -8.71
N TYR A 114 26.06 0.55 -7.69
CA TYR A 114 26.39 1.46 -6.58
C TYR A 114 27.41 2.53 -6.94
N ASP A 115 28.12 2.37 -8.07
CA ASP A 115 29.13 3.32 -8.54
C ASP A 115 28.52 4.45 -9.41
N VAL A 116 27.22 4.38 -9.74
CA VAL A 116 26.55 5.36 -10.60
C VAL A 116 26.41 6.71 -9.87
N PRO A 117 27.04 7.78 -10.34
CA PRO A 117 27.05 9.06 -9.66
C PRO A 117 25.64 9.65 -9.49
N GLY A 118 25.27 10.07 -8.28
CA GLY A 118 24.00 10.72 -7.99
C GLY A 118 22.78 9.78 -7.99
N TYR A 119 22.97 8.51 -8.31
CA TYR A 119 21.90 7.51 -8.28
C TYR A 119 21.84 6.80 -6.92
N LYS A 120 20.61 6.68 -6.37
CA LYS A 120 20.34 5.88 -5.15
C LYS A 120 19.59 4.61 -5.55
N PRO A 121 20.26 3.45 -5.56
CA PRO A 121 19.64 2.20 -5.93
C PRO A 121 18.40 1.88 -5.09
N LYS A 122 17.30 1.53 -5.77
CA LYS A 122 16.05 1.12 -5.15
C LYS A 122 15.84 -0.37 -5.40
N LEU A 123 15.83 -1.14 -4.32
CA LEU A 123 15.48 -2.56 -4.33
C LEU A 123 13.99 -2.68 -4.00
N ILE A 124 13.24 -3.27 -4.88
CA ILE A 124 11.83 -3.61 -4.71
C ILE A 124 11.67 -5.13 -4.69
N GLY A 125 10.59 -5.63 -4.10
CA GLY A 125 10.34 -7.07 -4.03
C GLY A 125 8.86 -7.41 -4.06
N TRP A 126 8.55 -8.67 -4.39
CA TRP A 126 7.20 -9.21 -4.38
C TRP A 126 7.21 -10.74 -4.34
N ASP A 127 6.12 -11.32 -3.84
CA ASP A 127 5.94 -12.76 -3.80
C ASP A 127 5.92 -13.38 -5.20
N PHE A 128 6.61 -14.52 -5.35
CA PHE A 128 6.56 -15.34 -6.56
C PHE A 128 5.55 -16.48 -6.35
N PRO A 129 4.37 -16.42 -7.00
CA PRO A 129 3.26 -17.34 -6.68
C PRO A 129 3.38 -18.72 -7.32
N PHE A 130 4.39 -18.95 -8.20
CA PHE A 130 4.50 -20.17 -8.99
C PHE A 130 5.29 -21.27 -8.26
N VAL A 131 4.97 -21.50 -6.98
CA VAL A 131 5.48 -22.63 -6.19
C VAL A 131 4.31 -23.56 -5.92
N SER A 132 4.45 -24.87 -6.24
CA SER A 132 3.35 -25.80 -6.06
C SER A 132 3.01 -26.02 -4.59
N LEU A 133 1.74 -26.36 -4.31
CA LEU A 133 1.31 -26.70 -2.96
C LEU A 133 2.11 -27.84 -2.32
N GLU A 134 2.56 -28.81 -3.12
CA GLU A 134 3.42 -29.88 -2.64
C GLU A 134 4.78 -29.35 -2.18
N GLN A 135 5.39 -28.46 -2.97
CA GLN A 135 6.65 -27.81 -2.60
C GLN A 135 6.53 -26.96 -1.33
N GLN A 136 5.43 -26.22 -1.20
CA GLN A 136 5.14 -25.41 -0.02
C GLN A 136 4.94 -26.29 1.22
N ASN A 137 4.01 -27.26 1.14
CA ASN A 137 3.59 -28.02 2.31
C ASN A 137 4.61 -29.11 2.73
N ARG A 138 5.32 -29.69 1.76
CA ARG A 138 6.26 -30.82 2.03
C ARG A 138 7.67 -30.35 2.30
N PHE A 139 8.12 -29.29 1.64
CA PHE A 139 9.50 -28.81 1.71
C PHE A 139 9.65 -27.41 2.33
N GLY A 140 8.52 -26.75 2.68
CA GLY A 140 8.53 -25.41 3.24
C GLY A 140 9.06 -24.35 2.27
N LEU A 141 8.94 -24.59 0.94
CA LEU A 141 9.46 -23.68 -0.06
C LEU A 141 8.45 -22.56 -0.35
N SER A 142 8.93 -21.36 -0.47
CA SER A 142 8.23 -20.21 -1.02
C SER A 142 9.12 -19.50 -2.03
N GLY A 143 8.55 -18.60 -2.83
CA GLY A 143 9.30 -17.88 -3.85
C GLY A 143 9.19 -16.36 -3.63
N TYR A 144 10.29 -15.66 -3.88
CA TYR A 144 10.30 -14.20 -3.83
C TYR A 144 11.14 -13.64 -4.98
N VAL A 145 10.68 -12.52 -5.54
CA VAL A 145 11.39 -11.75 -6.57
C VAL A 145 11.95 -10.52 -5.92
N ALA A 146 13.21 -10.23 -6.18
CA ALA A 146 13.78 -8.91 -5.88
C ALA A 146 14.31 -8.26 -7.17
N ALA A 147 14.16 -6.94 -7.29
CA ALA A 147 14.58 -6.20 -8.45
C ALA A 147 15.17 -4.83 -8.07
N TYR A 148 16.32 -4.50 -8.67
CA TYR A 148 16.81 -3.12 -8.66
C TYR A 148 16.23 -2.35 -9.83
N ILE A 149 15.64 -1.19 -9.55
CA ILE A 149 15.34 -0.20 -10.59
C ILE A 149 16.68 0.26 -11.17
N LEU A 150 16.81 0.33 -12.49
CA LEU A 150 18.04 0.72 -13.16
C LEU A 150 17.93 2.15 -13.68
N PRO A 151 18.99 2.98 -13.54
CA PRO A 151 18.99 4.30 -14.13
C PRO A 151 19.07 4.22 -15.65
N ASP A 152 18.63 5.25 -16.33
CA ASP A 152 18.66 5.33 -17.80
C ASP A 152 20.09 5.14 -18.33
N GLY A 153 20.20 4.30 -19.34
CA GLY A 153 21.49 4.02 -19.98
C GLY A 153 22.46 3.15 -19.17
N PHE A 154 22.06 2.68 -17.99
CA PHE A 154 22.93 1.78 -17.21
C PHE A 154 23.02 0.40 -17.87
N GLU A 155 24.25 -0.06 -18.10
CA GLU A 155 24.52 -1.43 -18.54
C GLU A 155 25.35 -2.15 -17.47
N PRO A 156 24.82 -3.30 -16.92
CA PRO A 156 25.52 -4.02 -15.88
C PRO A 156 26.87 -4.57 -16.37
N LYS A 157 27.92 -4.46 -15.55
CA LYS A 157 29.25 -5.04 -15.82
C LYS A 157 29.29 -6.57 -15.69
N CYS A 158 28.23 -7.20 -15.17
CA CYS A 158 28.13 -8.65 -15.01
C CYS A 158 26.71 -9.14 -15.34
N CYS A 159 26.61 -10.42 -15.69
CA CYS A 159 25.34 -11.14 -15.83
C CYS A 159 24.81 -11.60 -14.44
N GLY A 160 23.73 -12.40 -14.45
CA GLY A 160 23.18 -13.05 -13.26
C GLY A 160 21.79 -12.56 -12.87
N VAL A 161 21.20 -11.61 -13.59
CA VAL A 161 19.82 -11.16 -13.43
C VAL A 161 19.14 -11.06 -14.79
N GLU A 162 17.82 -11.08 -14.79
CA GLU A 162 17.01 -10.79 -15.96
C GLU A 162 16.76 -9.29 -16.05
N ILE A 163 17.09 -8.68 -17.19
CA ILE A 163 16.79 -7.26 -17.43
C ILE A 163 15.44 -7.15 -18.12
N VAL A 164 14.49 -6.48 -17.46
CA VAL A 164 13.14 -6.28 -17.97
C VAL A 164 12.76 -4.82 -17.96
N SER A 165 11.83 -4.44 -18.83
CA SER A 165 11.24 -3.10 -18.87
C SER A 165 9.75 -3.19 -18.63
N GLN A 166 9.20 -2.17 -17.97
CA GLN A 166 7.78 -1.99 -17.76
C GLN A 166 7.39 -0.60 -18.22
N ASP A 167 6.29 -0.49 -18.94
CA ASP A 167 5.72 0.79 -19.32
C ASP A 167 5.09 1.50 -18.11
N SER A 168 4.71 2.78 -18.30
CA SER A 168 4.08 3.57 -17.26
C SER A 168 2.76 2.94 -16.81
N ALA A 169 2.55 2.86 -15.51
CA ALA A 169 1.34 2.28 -14.92
C ALA A 169 0.95 2.99 -13.61
N ASP A 170 -0.34 2.92 -13.26
CA ASP A 170 -0.86 3.48 -12.04
C ASP A 170 -0.90 2.44 -10.93
N TYR A 171 -0.51 2.86 -9.74
CA TYR A 171 -0.48 2.03 -8.54
C TYR A 171 -1.17 2.73 -7.38
N ALA A 172 -2.04 2.01 -6.68
CA ALA A 172 -2.46 2.39 -5.35
C ALA A 172 -1.37 2.01 -4.35
N TYR A 173 -1.00 2.90 -3.44
CA TYR A 173 0.01 2.59 -2.44
C TYR A 173 -0.33 3.12 -1.06
N ILE A 174 0.22 2.46 -0.06
CA ILE A 174 0.18 2.81 1.34
C ILE A 174 1.59 2.70 1.92
N THR A 175 1.94 3.57 2.86
CA THR A 175 3.20 3.48 3.60
C THR A 175 2.95 2.90 4.99
N ILE A 176 3.75 1.93 5.40
CA ILE A 176 3.76 1.33 6.73
C ILE A 176 4.98 1.88 7.49
N ARG A 177 4.76 2.37 8.70
CA ARG A 177 5.82 2.73 9.62
C ARG A 177 6.19 1.52 10.48
N ASP A 178 7.49 1.24 10.62
CA ASP A 178 8.05 0.13 11.38
C ASP A 178 7.38 -1.23 11.07
N PRO A 179 7.31 -1.63 9.77
CA PRO A 179 6.52 -2.78 9.29
C PRO A 179 6.87 -4.08 10.00
N PHE A 180 8.12 -4.25 10.40
CA PHE A 180 8.65 -5.51 10.94
C PHE A 180 8.39 -5.73 12.45
N GLN A 181 7.86 -4.72 13.17
CA GLN A 181 7.48 -4.92 14.58
C GLN A 181 6.36 -5.95 14.74
N LYS A 182 5.42 -5.99 13.78
CA LYS A 182 4.30 -6.94 13.71
C LYS A 182 4.05 -7.35 12.25
N ALA A 183 5.09 -7.81 11.56
CA ALA A 183 5.08 -8.03 10.12
C ALA A 183 3.87 -8.84 9.62
N PHE A 184 3.52 -9.94 10.32
CA PHE A 184 2.39 -10.81 9.97
C PHE A 184 1.01 -10.17 10.16
N GLU A 185 0.91 -9.01 10.82
CA GLU A 185 -0.32 -8.24 10.96
C GLU A 185 -0.30 -7.00 10.05
N THR A 186 0.81 -6.26 10.07
CA THR A 186 0.92 -4.95 9.41
C THR A 186 1.03 -5.07 7.89
N ILE A 187 1.83 -5.99 7.37
CA ILE A 187 2.02 -6.13 5.92
C ILE A 187 0.75 -6.66 5.25
N PRO A 188 0.14 -7.79 5.67
CA PRO A 188 -1.16 -8.21 5.12
C PRO A 188 -2.28 -7.19 5.34
N GLY A 189 -2.23 -6.45 6.46
CA GLY A 189 -3.15 -5.35 6.75
C GLY A 189 -3.08 -4.21 5.74
N ALA A 190 -1.90 -3.88 5.23
CA ALA A 190 -1.71 -2.87 4.19
C ALA A 190 -2.33 -3.30 2.86
N TYR A 191 -2.03 -4.52 2.40
CA TYR A 191 -2.63 -5.10 1.18
C TYR A 191 -4.15 -5.08 1.24
N LYS A 192 -4.71 -5.56 2.36
CA LYS A 192 -6.15 -5.59 2.57
C LYS A 192 -6.79 -4.21 2.51
N ARG A 193 -6.15 -3.19 3.11
CA ARG A 193 -6.62 -1.80 3.06
C ARG A 193 -6.64 -1.25 1.64
N ILE A 194 -5.60 -1.51 0.85
CA ILE A 194 -5.56 -1.09 -0.56
C ILE A 194 -6.69 -1.75 -1.34
N ILE A 195 -6.87 -3.07 -1.23
CA ILE A 195 -7.92 -3.82 -1.94
C ILE A 195 -9.31 -3.28 -1.59
N GLU A 196 -9.58 -3.02 -0.32
CA GLU A 196 -10.85 -2.44 0.15
C GLU A 196 -11.05 -1.02 -0.40
N TYR A 197 -10.00 -0.19 -0.39
CA TYR A 197 -10.04 1.15 -0.98
C TYR A 197 -10.34 1.09 -2.48
N LEU A 198 -9.70 0.21 -3.23
CA LEU A 198 -9.95 0.03 -4.67
C LEU A 198 -11.39 -0.37 -4.93
N GLY A 199 -11.92 -1.35 -4.18
CA GLY A 199 -13.31 -1.79 -4.28
C GLY A 199 -14.32 -0.67 -3.99
N ALA A 200 -14.09 0.11 -2.93
CA ALA A 200 -14.96 1.22 -2.53
C ALA A 200 -14.96 2.38 -3.54
N ASN A 201 -13.86 2.59 -4.28
CA ASN A 201 -13.72 3.68 -5.25
C ASN A 201 -13.92 3.23 -6.71
N GLY A 202 -14.38 2.00 -6.95
CA GLY A 202 -14.69 1.49 -8.29
C GLY A 202 -13.47 1.18 -9.16
N PHE A 203 -12.28 1.11 -8.56
CA PHE A 203 -11.08 0.63 -9.25
C PHE A 203 -11.07 -0.90 -9.33
N LYS A 204 -10.43 -1.41 -10.37
CA LYS A 204 -10.16 -2.84 -10.51
C LYS A 204 -8.67 -3.10 -10.38
N GLU A 205 -8.32 -4.17 -9.68
CA GLU A 205 -6.97 -4.70 -9.72
C GLU A 205 -6.68 -5.18 -11.14
N ASN A 206 -5.51 -4.82 -11.67
CA ASN A 206 -5.07 -5.33 -12.94
C ASN A 206 -4.04 -6.44 -12.73
N LEU A 207 -4.47 -7.66 -12.97
CA LEU A 207 -3.65 -8.87 -12.89
C LEU A 207 -3.06 -9.29 -14.24
N ASN A 208 -3.15 -8.44 -15.27
CA ASN A 208 -2.54 -8.71 -16.57
C ASN A 208 -1.02 -8.77 -16.44
N GLY A 209 -0.43 -9.91 -16.83
CA GLY A 209 0.99 -10.24 -16.66
C GLY A 209 2.02 -9.34 -17.36
N SER A 210 1.58 -8.24 -17.98
CA SER A 210 2.45 -7.22 -18.59
C SER A 210 3.05 -6.24 -17.56
N PHE A 211 2.48 -6.16 -16.35
CA PHE A 211 2.91 -5.28 -15.27
C PHE A 211 3.10 -6.07 -13.97
N MET A 212 3.91 -5.52 -13.05
CA MET A 212 3.96 -6.04 -11.69
C MET A 212 2.59 -5.83 -11.04
N ALA A 213 1.93 -6.92 -10.63
CA ALA A 213 0.62 -6.84 -9.97
C ALA A 213 0.70 -6.11 -8.62
N CYS A 214 1.78 -6.35 -7.88
CA CYS A 214 2.10 -5.67 -6.64
C CYS A 214 3.62 -5.66 -6.44
N PHE A 215 4.11 -4.78 -5.58
CA PHE A 215 5.49 -4.80 -5.08
C PHE A 215 5.62 -4.00 -3.79
N GLU A 216 6.71 -4.22 -3.10
CA GLU A 216 7.08 -3.58 -1.86
C GLU A 216 8.40 -2.83 -2.02
N TYR A 217 8.53 -1.71 -1.32
CA TYR A 217 9.76 -0.94 -1.24
C TYR A 217 10.07 -0.55 0.19
N VAL A 218 11.16 -1.06 0.73
CA VAL A 218 11.61 -0.78 2.10
C VAL A 218 12.70 0.27 2.07
N TYR A 219 12.58 1.28 2.94
CA TYR A 219 13.60 2.31 3.12
C TYR A 219 13.66 2.80 4.57
N LYS A 220 14.77 3.49 4.91
CA LYS A 220 14.94 4.16 6.21
C LYS A 220 14.95 5.67 6.03
N LYS A 221 14.25 6.36 6.90
CA LYS A 221 14.24 7.80 7.00
C LYS A 221 14.26 8.21 8.47
N ASP A 222 15.19 9.08 8.87
CA ASP A 222 15.34 9.59 10.24
C ASP A 222 15.40 8.49 11.31
N GLY A 223 16.06 7.36 10.98
CA GLY A 223 16.21 6.21 11.87
C GLY A 223 15.00 5.25 11.92
N VAL A 224 13.88 5.62 11.30
CA VAL A 224 12.66 4.82 11.23
C VAL A 224 12.64 4.02 9.93
N THR A 225 12.17 2.77 9.99
CA THR A 225 11.97 1.93 8.80
C THR A 225 10.57 2.14 8.26
N PHE A 226 10.47 2.33 6.96
CA PHE A 226 9.21 2.43 6.23
C PHE A 226 9.15 1.37 5.13
N MET A 227 7.95 0.90 4.84
CA MET A 227 7.64 0.05 3.69
C MET A 227 6.48 0.68 2.92
N GLU A 228 6.67 0.88 1.64
CA GLU A 228 5.59 1.22 0.72
C GLU A 228 5.12 -0.07 0.04
N VAL A 229 3.83 -0.33 0.11
CA VAL A 229 3.15 -1.45 -0.56
C VAL A 229 2.35 -0.89 -1.71
N TYR A 230 2.55 -1.44 -2.89
CA TYR A 230 1.93 -1.01 -4.15
C TYR A 230 1.07 -2.12 -4.75
N ILE A 231 -0.11 -1.78 -5.25
CA ILE A 231 -0.98 -2.66 -6.05
C ILE A 231 -1.33 -1.95 -7.35
N HIS A 232 -1.12 -2.64 -8.48
CA HIS A 232 -1.43 -2.14 -9.82
C HIS A 232 -2.94 -1.94 -10.00
N VAL A 233 -3.33 -0.82 -10.59
CA VAL A 233 -4.74 -0.48 -10.85
C VAL A 233 -4.95 -0.17 -12.32
N ASP A 234 -6.11 -0.58 -12.85
CA ASP A 234 -6.53 -0.18 -14.19
C ASP A 234 -6.97 1.28 -14.20
N SER A 235 -6.39 2.06 -15.10
CA SER A 235 -6.73 3.47 -15.33
C SER A 235 -8.09 3.67 -16.01
N VAL A 236 -8.84 2.61 -16.30
CA VAL A 236 -10.11 2.65 -17.05
C VAL A 236 -11.25 3.37 -16.30
N GLY A 237 -11.07 3.71 -15.00
CA GLY A 237 -12.09 4.40 -14.20
C GLY A 237 -12.11 5.93 -14.27
N HIS A 238 -11.09 6.59 -14.79
CA HIS A 238 -10.98 8.05 -14.71
C HIS A 238 -11.67 8.85 -15.84
N ALA A 239 -12.23 8.21 -16.88
CA ALA A 239 -12.79 8.92 -18.03
C ALA A 239 -14.12 9.66 -17.76
N ASN A 240 -14.76 9.52 -16.58
CA ASN A 240 -16.13 10.05 -16.36
C ASN A 240 -16.37 10.87 -15.08
N LEU A 241 -15.33 11.26 -14.31
CA LEU A 241 -15.55 12.02 -13.05
C LEU A 241 -15.36 13.53 -13.15
N PHE A 242 -14.95 14.06 -14.32
CA PHE A 242 -14.84 15.52 -14.54
C PHE A 242 -15.45 15.95 -15.86
N THR A 243 -16.76 15.72 -16.04
CA THR A 243 -17.54 16.52 -17.00
C THR A 243 -18.33 17.52 -16.17
N PRO A 244 -18.04 18.83 -16.25
CA PRO A 244 -18.92 19.83 -15.65
C PRO A 244 -20.27 19.75 -16.35
N LEU A 245 -21.34 19.56 -15.61
CA LEU A 245 -22.72 19.77 -16.10
C LEU A 245 -22.80 21.18 -16.64
N SER A 246 -22.71 21.31 -17.95
CA SER A 246 -23.13 22.53 -18.63
C SER A 246 -24.64 22.63 -18.53
N LEU A 247 -25.11 23.52 -17.66
CA LEU A 247 -26.47 24.03 -17.66
C LEU A 247 -26.82 24.61 -19.06
N ARG A 248 -27.81 24.02 -19.70
CA ARG A 248 -28.66 24.67 -20.66
C ARG A 248 -30.10 24.60 -20.18
#